data_ca2aa99e3b61f11b2f002c654ddcfb71
#
_entry.id   ca2aa99e3b61f11b2f002c654ddcfb71
#
_cell.length_a   1.000
_cell.length_b   1.000
_cell.length_c   1.000
_cell.angle_alpha   90.00
_cell.angle_beta   90.00
_cell.angle_gamma   90.00
#
_symmetry.space_group_name_H-M   'P 1'
#
loop_
_entity.id
_entity.type
_entity.pdbx_description
1 polymer ?
#
loop_
_entity_poly.entity_id
_entity_poly.type
_entity_poly.pdbx_seq_one_letter_code
_entity_poly.pdbx_strand_id
1 'polypeptide(L)'
;AFMTWNTDAKKPEPPAEGLTVDVFIPTYNEDLAILEATLIGCNNMRYPHVTYVLDDGRRREVEELADMLGCRYLTRPDNVHAKAGNINEALKKTSGEFIAVMDADMVPQPDFLEKTLGYFWDPKTAIVQLPQEFYNTDSMQHADGGAHWHEQQLFYHVIQPGKNNINAPFWCGSPSVVRRAALESVGGVATESITEDFLTSIKLNSNGWNIKYHHEVLAFGIA
;
A
#
# COMPACT_ATOMS: atom_id res chain seq x y z
N ALA A 1 17.49 -17.62 -11.12
CA ALA A 1 16.77 -18.60 -11.95
C ALA A 1 15.55 -19.18 -11.21
N PHE A 2 15.68 -19.65 -9.98
CA PHE A 2 14.56 -20.29 -9.25
C PHE A 2 13.39 -19.35 -8.93
N MET A 3 13.66 -18.09 -8.63
CA MET A 3 12.65 -17.08 -8.26
C MET A 3 11.88 -16.49 -9.47
N THR A 4 12.30 -16.78 -10.69
CA THR A 4 11.72 -16.21 -11.90
C THR A 4 11.02 -17.25 -12.77
N TRP A 5 10.93 -18.51 -12.30
CA TRP A 5 10.51 -19.64 -13.14
C TRP A 5 8.98 -19.76 -13.28
N ASN A 6 8.23 -19.27 -12.32
CA ASN A 6 6.78 -19.28 -12.40
C ASN A 6 6.22 -17.97 -11.85
N THR A 7 5.77 -17.11 -12.74
CA THR A 7 5.13 -15.84 -12.43
C THR A 7 3.61 -15.90 -12.60
N ASP A 8 3.04 -17.09 -12.81
CA ASP A 8 1.59 -17.27 -12.97
C ASP A 8 0.87 -16.92 -11.67
N ALA A 9 0.12 -15.84 -11.71
CA ALA A 9 -0.73 -15.44 -10.62
C ALA A 9 -2.12 -16.06 -10.77
N LYS A 10 -2.56 -16.76 -9.76
CA LYS A 10 -3.99 -17.10 -9.64
C LYS A 10 -4.76 -15.80 -9.43
N LYS A 11 -5.79 -15.57 -10.23
CA LYS A 11 -6.73 -14.47 -9.95
C LYS A 11 -7.39 -14.75 -8.60
N PRO A 12 -7.46 -13.73 -7.72
CA PRO A 12 -8.17 -13.90 -6.46
C PRO A 12 -9.67 -14.13 -6.70
N GLU A 13 -10.31 -14.79 -5.77
CA GLU A 13 -11.76 -14.85 -5.70
C GLU A 13 -12.34 -13.44 -5.50
N PRO A 14 -13.61 -13.20 -5.85
CA PRO A 14 -14.27 -11.96 -5.48
C PRO A 14 -14.20 -11.73 -3.97
N PRO A 15 -14.12 -10.47 -3.49
CA PRO A 15 -14.12 -10.18 -2.06
C PRO A 15 -15.41 -10.64 -1.39
N ALA A 16 -15.33 -10.98 -0.11
CA ALA A 16 -16.53 -11.18 0.71
C ALA A 16 -17.30 -9.85 0.85
N GLU A 17 -18.61 -9.95 0.98
CA GLU A 17 -19.44 -8.78 1.30
C GLU A 17 -19.25 -8.37 2.78
N GLY A 18 -19.35 -7.06 3.04
CA GLY A 18 -19.36 -6.53 4.39
C GLY A 18 -17.99 -6.41 5.08
N LEU A 19 -16.89 -6.63 4.36
CA LEU A 19 -15.56 -6.35 4.91
C LEU A 19 -15.40 -4.85 5.15
N THR A 20 -14.79 -4.48 6.27
CA THR A 20 -14.51 -3.09 6.61
C THR A 20 -13.08 -2.74 6.23
N VAL A 21 -12.91 -1.65 5.46
CA VAL A 21 -11.62 -1.23 4.94
C VAL A 21 -11.35 0.22 5.30
N ASP A 22 -10.19 0.47 5.89
CA ASP A 22 -9.61 1.79 6.10
C ASP A 22 -8.52 2.02 5.03
N VAL A 23 -8.52 3.15 4.36
CA VAL A 23 -7.46 3.54 3.43
C VAL A 23 -6.58 4.56 4.12
N PHE A 24 -5.30 4.26 4.30
CA PHE A 24 -4.33 5.13 4.95
C PHE A 24 -3.44 5.80 3.91
N ILE A 25 -3.40 7.13 3.95
CA ILE A 25 -2.56 7.96 3.09
C ILE A 25 -1.62 8.79 3.98
N PRO A 26 -0.45 8.24 4.33
CA PRO A 26 0.56 8.99 5.07
C PRO A 26 1.10 10.14 4.21
N THR A 27 1.15 11.34 4.77
CA THR A 27 1.69 12.54 4.11
C THR A 27 2.48 13.40 5.11
N TYR A 28 3.43 14.17 4.61
CA TYR A 28 4.25 15.07 5.42
C TYR A 28 4.39 16.46 4.79
N ASN A 29 4.92 16.54 3.58
CA ASN A 29 5.20 17.80 2.88
C ASN A 29 4.95 17.72 1.37
N GLU A 30 4.26 16.68 0.92
CA GLU A 30 3.89 16.53 -0.49
C GLU A 30 3.00 17.70 -0.95
N ASP A 31 3.11 18.04 -2.24
CA ASP A 31 2.32 19.09 -2.86
C ASP A 31 0.83 18.79 -2.72
N LEU A 32 0.04 19.84 -2.43
CA LEU A 32 -1.40 19.70 -2.20
C LEU A 32 -2.13 19.13 -3.43
N ALA A 33 -1.70 19.51 -4.64
CA ALA A 33 -2.33 19.02 -5.87
C ALA A 33 -2.04 17.54 -6.12
N ILE A 34 -0.87 17.05 -5.72
CA ILE A 34 -0.51 15.64 -5.79
C ILE A 34 -1.39 14.84 -4.81
N LEU A 35 -1.46 15.29 -3.56
CA LEU A 35 -2.30 14.68 -2.55
C LEU A 35 -3.77 14.67 -2.95
N GLU A 36 -4.29 15.77 -3.50
CA GLU A 36 -5.67 15.88 -3.99
C GLU A 36 -5.98 14.79 -5.03
N ALA A 37 -5.11 14.59 -6.01
CA ALA A 37 -5.27 13.54 -7.02
C ALA A 37 -5.36 12.14 -6.38
N THR A 38 -4.51 11.86 -5.39
CA THR A 38 -4.52 10.60 -4.65
C THR A 38 -5.81 10.42 -3.86
N LEU A 39 -6.28 11.46 -3.16
CA LEU A 39 -7.53 11.41 -2.39
C LEU A 39 -8.75 11.18 -3.28
N ILE A 40 -8.81 11.86 -4.42
CA ILE A 40 -9.86 11.65 -5.43
C ILE A 40 -9.82 10.20 -5.95
N GLY A 41 -8.64 9.69 -6.28
CA GLY A 41 -8.47 8.31 -6.73
C GLY A 41 -8.92 7.29 -5.68
N CYS A 42 -8.53 7.49 -4.41
CA CYS A 42 -8.95 6.63 -3.31
C CYS A 42 -10.47 6.65 -3.12
N ASN A 43 -11.10 7.81 -3.11
CA ASN A 43 -12.55 7.93 -2.95
C ASN A 43 -13.36 7.34 -4.13
N ASN A 44 -12.72 7.19 -5.30
CA ASN A 44 -13.33 6.56 -6.47
C ASN A 44 -13.25 5.03 -6.47
N MET A 45 -12.58 4.41 -5.50
CA MET A 45 -12.59 2.95 -5.38
C MET A 45 -14.01 2.46 -5.08
N ARG A 46 -14.46 1.44 -5.83
CA ARG A 46 -15.87 0.99 -5.78
C ARG A 46 -16.26 0.23 -4.51
N TYR A 47 -15.30 -0.52 -3.92
CA TYR A 47 -15.57 -1.25 -2.69
C TYR A 47 -15.74 -0.28 -1.51
N PRO A 48 -16.74 -0.44 -0.63
CA PRO A 48 -16.98 0.46 0.51
C PRO A 48 -15.76 0.55 1.45
N HIS A 49 -15.32 1.76 1.76
CA HIS A 49 -14.16 2.02 2.61
C HIS A 49 -14.25 3.41 3.25
N VAL A 50 -13.34 3.69 4.17
CA VAL A 50 -13.13 5.01 4.76
C VAL A 50 -11.70 5.46 4.49
N THR A 51 -11.54 6.63 3.88
CA THR A 51 -10.23 7.20 3.56
C THR A 51 -9.76 8.11 4.71
N TYR A 52 -8.52 7.87 5.15
CA TYR A 52 -7.83 8.62 6.20
C TYR A 52 -6.57 9.26 5.66
N VAL A 53 -6.46 10.57 5.77
CA VAL A 53 -5.23 11.33 5.55
C VAL A 53 -4.45 11.37 6.86
N LEU A 54 -3.24 10.85 6.87
CA LEU A 54 -2.37 10.77 8.04
C LEU A 54 -1.28 11.83 7.91
N ASP A 55 -1.57 13.08 8.36
CA ASP A 55 -0.67 14.22 8.11
C ASP A 55 0.31 14.47 9.25
N ASP A 56 1.55 14.07 9.06
CA ASP A 56 2.68 14.41 9.96
C ASP A 56 3.13 15.88 9.82
N GLY A 57 2.70 16.56 8.76
CA GLY A 57 2.91 18.00 8.55
C GLY A 57 2.00 18.89 9.38
N ARG A 58 0.87 18.37 9.85
CA ARG A 58 -0.16 19.12 10.61
C ARG A 58 -0.60 20.38 9.87
N ARG A 59 -0.84 20.22 8.56
CA ARG A 59 -1.12 21.30 7.63
C ARG A 59 -2.62 21.59 7.57
N ARG A 60 -2.98 22.84 7.82
CA ARG A 60 -4.38 23.27 7.79
C ARG A 60 -5.01 23.09 6.41
N GLU A 61 -4.27 23.39 5.35
CA GLU A 61 -4.72 23.21 3.97
C GLU A 61 -5.00 21.75 3.61
N VAL A 62 -4.30 20.80 4.23
CA VAL A 62 -4.54 19.35 4.07
C VAL A 62 -5.80 18.94 4.83
N GLU A 63 -6.03 19.48 6.02
CA GLU A 63 -7.27 19.24 6.78
C GLU A 63 -8.49 19.76 6.01
N GLU A 64 -8.42 21.00 5.49
CA GLU A 64 -9.47 21.60 4.68
C GLU A 64 -9.74 20.79 3.39
N LEU A 65 -8.69 20.29 2.73
CA LEU A 65 -8.82 19.42 1.56
C LEU A 65 -9.48 18.07 1.90
N ALA A 66 -9.06 17.45 2.99
CA ALA A 66 -9.64 16.19 3.45
C ALA A 66 -11.14 16.34 3.74
N ASP A 67 -11.53 17.39 4.45
CA ASP A 67 -12.93 17.69 4.76
C ASP A 67 -13.75 17.93 3.48
N MET A 68 -13.23 18.71 2.53
CA MET A 68 -13.89 18.99 1.25
C MET A 68 -14.13 17.71 0.44
N LEU A 69 -13.22 16.76 0.49
CA LEU A 69 -13.32 15.48 -0.23
C LEU A 69 -14.02 14.38 0.58
N GLY A 70 -14.47 14.66 1.82
CA GLY A 70 -15.14 13.68 2.68
C GLY A 70 -14.20 12.63 3.27
N CYS A 71 -12.89 12.89 3.28
CA CYS A 71 -11.88 12.05 3.93
C CYS A 71 -11.78 12.38 5.43
N ARG A 72 -11.28 11.44 6.21
CA ARG A 72 -10.96 11.66 7.62
C ARG A 72 -9.54 12.18 7.75
N TYR A 73 -9.34 13.25 8.51
CA TYR A 73 -8.03 13.80 8.81
C TYR A 73 -7.53 13.32 10.17
N LEU A 74 -6.32 12.78 10.21
CA LEU A 74 -5.65 12.36 11.43
C LEU A 74 -4.26 13.00 11.50
N THR A 75 -3.92 13.46 12.68
CA THR A 75 -2.58 13.96 12.99
C THR A 75 -2.12 13.43 14.34
N ARG A 76 -0.83 13.57 14.63
CA ARG A 76 -0.19 13.15 15.88
C ARG A 76 0.75 14.25 16.41
N PRO A 77 1.11 14.24 17.71
CA PRO A 77 1.90 15.33 18.31
C PRO A 77 3.36 15.39 17.84
N ASP A 78 3.91 14.25 17.42
CA ASP A 78 5.31 14.12 16.98
C ASP A 78 5.39 13.29 15.68
N ASN A 79 6.60 13.22 15.09
CA ASN A 79 6.85 12.48 13.86
C ASN A 79 7.84 11.31 14.11
N VAL A 80 7.87 10.79 15.33
CA VAL A 80 8.75 9.68 15.70
C VAL A 80 8.44 8.47 14.84
N HIS A 81 9.48 7.83 14.28
CA HIS A 81 9.41 6.71 13.35
C HIS A 81 8.68 7.01 12.01
N ALA A 82 8.60 8.28 11.61
CA ALA A 82 8.11 8.71 10.29
C ALA A 82 6.83 7.94 9.85
N LYS A 83 6.77 7.40 8.64
CA LYS A 83 5.63 6.69 8.07
C LYS A 83 5.14 5.52 8.94
N ALA A 84 6.07 4.69 9.45
CA ALA A 84 5.71 3.55 10.31
C ALA A 84 5.01 4.01 11.60
N GLY A 85 5.54 5.02 12.27
CA GLY A 85 4.95 5.58 13.47
C GLY A 85 3.58 6.22 13.20
N ASN A 86 3.41 6.86 12.03
CA ASN A 86 2.15 7.46 11.63
C ASN A 86 1.06 6.39 11.39
N ILE A 87 1.40 5.32 10.67
CA ILE A 87 0.50 4.17 10.47
C ILE A 87 0.14 3.53 11.82
N ASN A 88 1.12 3.30 12.69
CA ASN A 88 0.89 2.70 14.00
C ASN A 88 -0.04 3.56 14.90
N GLU A 89 0.05 4.87 14.80
CA GLU A 89 -0.86 5.75 15.53
C GLU A 89 -2.27 5.74 14.93
N ALA A 90 -2.39 5.67 13.60
CA ALA A 90 -3.67 5.53 12.93
C ALA A 90 -4.37 4.20 13.27
N LEU A 91 -3.61 3.10 13.41
CA LEU A 91 -4.15 1.79 13.83
C LEU A 91 -4.91 1.87 15.16
N LYS A 92 -4.47 2.72 16.10
CA LYS A 92 -5.13 2.89 17.41
C LYS A 92 -6.43 3.69 17.34
N LYS A 93 -6.61 4.48 16.28
CA LYS A 93 -7.74 5.42 16.11
C LYS A 93 -8.80 4.94 15.12
N THR A 94 -8.55 3.82 14.46
CA THR A 94 -9.38 3.27 13.38
C THR A 94 -9.73 1.82 13.67
N SER A 95 -10.67 1.23 12.91
CA SER A 95 -11.20 -0.10 13.24
C SER A 95 -11.48 -1.00 12.03
N GLY A 96 -11.15 -0.59 10.81
CA GLY A 96 -11.32 -1.43 9.62
C GLY A 96 -10.56 -2.73 9.75
N GLU A 97 -11.17 -3.83 9.35
CA GLU A 97 -10.55 -5.17 9.37
C GLU A 97 -9.32 -5.23 8.44
N PHE A 98 -9.40 -4.50 7.33
CA PHE A 98 -8.33 -4.37 6.37
C PHE A 98 -7.89 -2.92 6.24
N ILE A 99 -6.63 -2.72 5.88
CA ILE A 99 -6.01 -1.42 5.70
C ILE A 99 -5.37 -1.41 4.32
N ALA A 100 -5.85 -0.52 3.45
CA ALA A 100 -5.13 -0.21 2.22
C ALA A 100 -4.13 0.91 2.51
N VAL A 101 -2.87 0.72 2.15
CA VAL A 101 -1.81 1.73 2.31
C VAL A 101 -1.47 2.29 0.94
N MET A 102 -1.62 3.60 0.80
CA MET A 102 -1.27 4.37 -0.41
C MET A 102 -0.30 5.48 -0.05
N ASP A 103 0.78 5.64 -0.81
CA ASP A 103 1.60 6.83 -0.71
C ASP A 103 0.84 8.06 -1.22
N ALA A 104 1.22 9.24 -0.77
CA ALA A 104 0.52 10.48 -1.06
C ALA A 104 0.53 10.87 -2.56
N ASP A 105 1.34 10.20 -3.35
CA ASP A 105 1.53 10.37 -4.80
C ASP A 105 1.03 9.17 -5.63
N MET A 106 0.32 8.22 -5.02
CA MET A 106 -0.15 7.00 -5.67
C MET A 106 -1.67 7.01 -5.86
N VAL A 107 -2.13 7.04 -7.09
CA VAL A 107 -3.55 7.07 -7.47
C VAL A 107 -4.05 5.66 -7.81
N PRO A 108 -4.92 5.05 -6.98
CA PRO A 108 -5.45 3.73 -7.25
C PRO A 108 -6.50 3.71 -8.35
N GLN A 109 -6.62 2.56 -9.02
CA GLN A 109 -7.71 2.27 -9.94
C GLN A 109 -9.01 1.99 -9.16
N PRO A 110 -10.20 2.26 -9.77
CA PRO A 110 -11.48 2.06 -9.09
C PRO A 110 -11.74 0.63 -8.60
N ASP A 111 -11.13 -0.38 -9.19
CA ASP A 111 -11.28 -1.79 -8.84
C ASP A 111 -10.15 -2.34 -7.96
N PHE A 112 -9.31 -1.46 -7.40
CA PHE A 112 -8.16 -1.83 -6.55
C PHE A 112 -8.56 -2.75 -5.39
N LEU A 113 -9.56 -2.36 -4.59
CA LEU A 113 -10.01 -3.16 -3.45
C LEU A 113 -10.74 -4.43 -3.88
N GLU A 114 -11.55 -4.38 -4.94
CA GLU A 114 -12.25 -5.54 -5.47
C GLU A 114 -11.30 -6.64 -5.93
N LYS A 115 -10.15 -6.27 -6.51
CA LYS A 115 -9.13 -7.21 -7.00
C LYS A 115 -8.16 -7.70 -5.93
N THR A 116 -8.09 -7.02 -4.79
CA THR A 116 -7.10 -7.35 -3.74
C THR A 116 -7.71 -8.05 -2.54
N LEU A 117 -8.92 -7.69 -2.14
CA LEU A 117 -9.55 -8.24 -0.93
C LEU A 117 -9.84 -9.74 -1.02
N GLY A 118 -10.02 -10.29 -2.22
CA GLY A 118 -10.25 -11.72 -2.43
C GLY A 118 -9.10 -12.63 -2.00
N TYR A 119 -7.88 -12.13 -1.88
CA TYR A 119 -6.75 -12.90 -1.34
C TYR A 119 -6.91 -13.25 0.14
N PHE A 120 -7.72 -12.50 0.86
CA PHE A 120 -7.92 -12.65 2.30
C PHE A 120 -8.95 -13.73 2.68
N TRP A 121 -9.51 -14.45 1.70
CA TRP A 121 -10.20 -15.72 1.95
C TRP A 121 -9.27 -16.74 2.62
N ASP A 122 -7.98 -16.72 2.31
CA ASP A 122 -6.98 -17.42 3.12
C ASP A 122 -6.77 -16.65 4.43
N PRO A 123 -7.18 -17.21 5.59
CA PRO A 123 -7.06 -16.54 6.88
C PRO A 123 -5.61 -16.27 7.30
N LYS A 124 -4.63 -16.91 6.64
CA LYS A 124 -3.20 -16.67 6.89
C LYS A 124 -2.61 -15.55 6.04
N THR A 125 -3.35 -15.00 5.08
CA THR A 125 -2.88 -13.86 4.31
C THR A 125 -2.86 -12.61 5.18
N ALA A 126 -1.65 -12.07 5.41
CA ALA A 126 -1.43 -10.83 6.14
C ALA A 126 -1.43 -9.62 5.23
N ILE A 127 -0.72 -9.71 4.12
CA ILE A 127 -0.50 -8.59 3.19
C ILE A 127 -0.68 -9.05 1.75
N VAL A 128 -1.28 -8.19 0.96
CA VAL A 128 -1.26 -8.25 -0.50
C VAL A 128 -0.49 -7.03 -0.99
N GLN A 129 0.71 -7.25 -1.53
CA GLN A 129 1.54 -6.22 -2.14
C GLN A 129 1.28 -6.15 -3.63
N LEU A 130 1.27 -4.95 -4.19
CA LEU A 130 1.13 -4.70 -5.62
C LEU A 130 2.37 -3.99 -6.18
N PRO A 131 2.55 -3.98 -7.52
CA PRO A 131 3.61 -3.22 -8.15
C PRO A 131 3.39 -1.71 -7.97
N GLN A 132 4.48 -0.97 -7.84
CA GLN A 132 4.50 0.47 -8.07
C GLN A 132 4.72 0.69 -9.58
N GLU A 133 3.90 1.51 -10.18
CA GLU A 133 4.05 1.94 -11.57
C GLU A 133 3.91 3.47 -11.62
N PHE A 134 4.61 4.09 -12.57
CA PHE A 134 4.68 5.54 -12.67
C PHE A 134 4.18 5.99 -14.05
N TYR A 135 3.44 7.08 -14.10
CA TYR A 135 2.90 7.61 -15.34
C TYR A 135 3.85 8.60 -16.06
N ASN A 136 4.89 9.06 -15.36
CA ASN A 136 5.96 9.86 -15.95
C ASN A 136 7.22 9.00 -16.13
N THR A 137 8.05 9.40 -17.08
CA THR A 137 9.33 8.73 -17.35
C THR A 137 10.34 9.03 -16.28
N ASP A 138 11.05 8.00 -15.79
CA ASP A 138 12.19 8.17 -14.90
C ASP A 138 13.44 8.68 -15.62
N SER A 139 14.51 8.94 -14.87
CA SER A 139 15.77 9.44 -15.43
C SER A 139 16.45 8.46 -16.39
N MET A 140 16.26 7.14 -16.23
CA MET A 140 16.81 6.13 -17.15
C MET A 140 16.03 6.11 -18.46
N GLN A 141 14.71 6.15 -18.42
CA GLN A 141 13.86 6.22 -19.59
C GLN A 141 14.09 7.51 -20.38
N HIS A 142 14.33 8.64 -19.68
CA HIS A 142 14.70 9.90 -20.33
C HIS A 142 16.03 9.81 -21.08
N ALA A 143 17.04 9.14 -20.52
CA ALA A 143 18.35 8.98 -21.15
C ALA A 143 18.28 8.15 -22.44
N ASP A 144 17.35 7.21 -22.54
CA ASP A 144 17.21 6.28 -23.66
C ASP A 144 16.01 6.59 -24.58
N GLY A 145 15.46 7.79 -24.51
CA GLY A 145 14.34 8.22 -25.36
C GLY A 145 13.03 7.46 -25.13
N GLY A 146 12.82 6.93 -23.93
CA GLY A 146 11.61 6.22 -23.54
C GLY A 146 11.54 4.76 -24.00
N ALA A 147 12.63 4.20 -24.51
CA ALA A 147 12.64 2.85 -25.08
C ALA A 147 12.87 1.73 -24.05
N HIS A 148 13.30 2.06 -22.85
CA HIS A 148 13.65 1.09 -21.81
C HIS A 148 12.62 1.05 -20.68
N TRP A 149 12.66 -0.06 -19.95
CA TRP A 149 11.83 -0.28 -18.79
C TRP A 149 12.25 0.67 -17.64
N HIS A 150 11.28 1.05 -16.83
CA HIS A 150 11.51 1.76 -15.57
C HIS A 150 12.50 0.97 -14.69
N GLU A 151 13.36 1.65 -13.94
CA GLU A 151 14.40 1.05 -13.10
C GLU A 151 13.89 -0.07 -12.19
N GLN A 152 12.68 0.06 -11.66
CA GLN A 152 12.10 -0.90 -10.71
C GLN A 152 11.27 -2.01 -11.38
N GLN A 153 11.08 -2.02 -12.70
CA GLN A 153 10.22 -3.00 -13.37
C GLN A 153 10.68 -4.45 -13.20
N LEU A 154 11.98 -4.70 -13.26
CA LEU A 154 12.51 -6.04 -13.00
C LEU A 154 12.11 -6.55 -11.62
N PHE A 155 12.12 -5.67 -10.62
CA PHE A 155 11.75 -6.02 -9.25
C PHE A 155 10.26 -6.33 -9.13
N TYR A 156 9.39 -5.42 -9.57
CA TYR A 156 7.96 -5.55 -9.39
C TYR A 156 7.30 -6.53 -10.35
N HIS A 157 7.80 -6.68 -11.60
CA HIS A 157 7.14 -7.52 -12.60
C HIS A 157 7.76 -8.93 -12.76
N VAL A 158 8.94 -9.17 -12.19
CA VAL A 158 9.62 -10.47 -12.31
C VAL A 158 9.98 -11.06 -10.93
N ILE A 159 10.69 -10.30 -10.10
CA ILE A 159 11.23 -10.83 -8.84
C ILE A 159 10.11 -11.07 -7.82
N GLN A 160 9.30 -10.08 -7.52
CA GLN A 160 8.23 -10.20 -6.53
C GLN A 160 7.16 -11.24 -6.94
N PRO A 161 6.63 -11.27 -8.18
CA PRO A 161 5.72 -12.33 -8.62
C PRO A 161 6.30 -13.72 -8.46
N GLY A 162 7.58 -13.91 -8.87
CA GLY A 162 8.26 -15.19 -8.76
C GLY A 162 8.41 -15.71 -7.33
N LYS A 163 8.41 -14.84 -6.35
CA LYS A 163 8.46 -15.20 -4.92
C LYS A 163 7.15 -15.75 -4.36
N ASN A 164 6.00 -15.53 -5.00
CA ASN A 164 4.70 -16.04 -4.53
C ASN A 164 4.73 -17.57 -4.31
N ASN A 165 5.40 -18.30 -5.19
CA ASN A 165 5.42 -19.77 -5.16
C ASN A 165 6.18 -20.34 -3.95
N ILE A 166 7.03 -19.57 -3.31
CA ILE A 166 7.84 -19.98 -2.17
C ILE A 166 7.48 -19.21 -0.90
N ASN A 167 6.34 -18.52 -0.88
CA ASN A 167 5.88 -17.65 0.20
C ASN A 167 6.95 -16.66 0.67
N ALA A 168 7.64 -16.04 -0.27
CA ALA A 168 8.71 -15.09 -0.01
C ALA A 168 8.52 -13.68 -0.62
N PRO A 169 7.32 -13.25 -1.11
CA PRO A 169 7.09 -11.86 -1.34
C PRO A 169 7.25 -11.10 -0.04
N PHE A 170 7.55 -9.81 -0.14
CA PHE A 170 7.61 -8.97 1.05
C PHE A 170 6.90 -7.64 0.80
N TRP A 171 6.52 -7.01 1.86
CA TRP A 171 5.90 -5.70 1.84
C TRP A 171 6.91 -4.63 1.43
N CYS A 172 6.46 -3.73 0.55
CA CYS A 172 7.22 -2.57 0.07
C CYS A 172 6.48 -1.26 0.41
N GLY A 173 5.61 -1.30 1.42
CA GLY A 173 4.81 -0.17 1.85
C GLY A 173 3.56 0.03 0.99
N SER A 174 3.67 0.73 -0.13
CA SER A 174 2.57 1.12 -1.02
C SER A 174 2.80 0.62 -2.45
N PRO A 175 1.75 0.39 -3.27
CA PRO A 175 0.38 0.18 -2.85
C PRO A 175 0.18 -1.23 -2.26
N SER A 176 -0.61 -1.35 -1.22
CA SER A 176 -0.83 -2.63 -0.55
C SER A 176 -2.15 -2.69 0.21
N VAL A 177 -2.62 -3.92 0.50
CA VAL A 177 -3.70 -4.16 1.46
C VAL A 177 -3.20 -5.08 2.56
N VAL A 178 -3.50 -4.74 3.80
CA VAL A 178 -2.98 -5.40 4.99
C VAL A 178 -4.14 -5.82 5.89
N ARG A 179 -4.10 -7.05 6.43
CA ARG A 179 -5.01 -7.50 7.49
C ARG A 179 -4.59 -6.87 8.82
N ARG A 180 -5.48 -6.10 9.45
CA ARG A 180 -5.23 -5.43 10.74
C ARG A 180 -4.74 -6.41 11.80
N ALA A 181 -5.44 -7.52 12.01
CA ALA A 181 -5.08 -8.51 13.02
C ALA A 181 -3.66 -9.10 12.81
N ALA A 182 -3.17 -9.15 11.58
CA ALA A 182 -1.80 -9.58 11.31
C ALA A 182 -0.78 -8.55 11.79
N LEU A 183 -0.97 -7.26 11.49
CA LEU A 183 -0.10 -6.20 12.01
C LEU A 183 -0.12 -6.15 13.55
N GLU A 184 -1.31 -6.20 14.14
CA GLU A 184 -1.45 -6.16 15.60
C GLU A 184 -0.74 -7.35 16.27
N SER A 185 -0.76 -8.54 15.65
CA SER A 185 -0.10 -9.74 16.18
C SER A 185 1.43 -9.62 16.29
N VAL A 186 2.03 -8.69 15.55
CA VAL A 186 3.49 -8.44 15.56
C VAL A 186 3.87 -7.09 16.17
N GLY A 187 2.88 -6.38 16.77
CA GLY A 187 3.07 -5.09 17.43
C GLY A 187 2.99 -3.88 16.50
N GLY A 188 2.37 -4.04 15.32
CA GLY A 188 2.25 -2.99 14.30
C GLY A 188 3.36 -3.04 13.25
N VAL A 189 3.51 -1.94 12.52
CA VAL A 189 4.62 -1.73 11.58
C VAL A 189 5.92 -1.58 12.39
N ALA A 190 6.97 -2.29 12.00
CA ALA A 190 8.27 -2.24 12.67
C ALA A 190 8.84 -0.82 12.67
N THR A 191 9.46 -0.42 13.77
CA THR A 191 10.02 0.95 13.93
C THR A 191 11.52 0.94 14.20
N GLU A 192 12.11 -0.23 14.33
CA GLU A 192 13.51 -0.42 14.67
C GLU A 192 14.45 -0.55 13.45
N SER A 193 13.93 -0.38 12.23
CA SER A 193 14.70 -0.43 10.99
C SER A 193 14.29 0.70 10.04
N ILE A 194 15.22 1.14 9.18
CA ILE A 194 14.94 2.08 8.07
C ILE A 194 14.08 1.41 6.99
N THR A 195 14.19 0.08 6.86
CA THR A 195 13.34 -0.75 5.98
C THR A 195 12.26 -1.42 6.81
N GLU A 196 11.36 -0.61 7.33
CA GLU A 196 10.32 -1.00 8.28
C GLU A 196 9.33 -2.02 7.69
N ASP A 197 9.01 -1.87 6.41
CA ASP A 197 8.14 -2.74 5.62
C ASP A 197 8.75 -4.15 5.45
N PHE A 198 10.03 -4.21 5.09
CA PHE A 198 10.76 -5.48 4.98
C PHE A 198 10.88 -6.19 6.34
N LEU A 199 11.24 -5.45 7.40
CA LEU A 199 11.33 -6.03 8.75
C LEU A 199 9.96 -6.49 9.25
N THR A 200 8.89 -5.74 8.97
CA THR A 200 7.52 -6.15 9.28
C THR A 200 7.17 -7.47 8.57
N SER A 201 7.58 -7.61 7.31
CA SER A 201 7.40 -8.86 6.55
C SER A 201 8.08 -10.06 7.21
N ILE A 202 9.31 -9.88 7.70
CA ILE A 202 10.04 -10.93 8.41
C ILE A 202 9.29 -11.32 9.70
N LYS A 203 8.85 -10.35 10.49
CA LYS A 203 8.08 -10.60 11.72
C LYS A 203 6.78 -11.35 11.42
N LEU A 204 6.02 -10.94 10.39
CA LEU A 204 4.81 -11.62 9.99
C LEU A 204 5.06 -13.06 9.56
N ASN A 205 6.03 -13.30 8.68
CA ASN A 205 6.37 -14.65 8.24
C ASN A 205 6.82 -15.54 9.40
N SER A 206 7.60 -15.01 10.36
CA SER A 206 8.04 -15.73 11.55
C SER A 206 6.88 -16.10 12.48
N ASN A 207 5.77 -15.38 12.42
CA ASN A 207 4.53 -15.66 13.16
C ASN A 207 3.51 -16.49 12.35
N GLY A 208 3.92 -17.07 11.22
CA GLY A 208 3.11 -17.98 10.41
C GLY A 208 2.10 -17.30 9.47
N TRP A 209 2.23 -16.00 9.25
CA TRP A 209 1.48 -15.28 8.26
C TRP A 209 2.07 -15.43 6.85
N ASN A 210 1.24 -15.25 5.83
CA ASN A 210 1.64 -15.25 4.43
C ASN A 210 1.54 -13.85 3.84
N ILE A 211 2.48 -13.51 2.96
CA ILE A 211 2.41 -12.33 2.12
C ILE A 211 2.16 -12.78 0.69
N LYS A 212 1.25 -12.13 0.00
CA LYS A 212 0.90 -12.37 -1.41
C LYS A 212 1.32 -11.19 -2.26
N TYR A 213 1.67 -11.47 -3.49
CA TYR A 213 1.95 -10.44 -4.47
C TYR A 213 0.91 -10.51 -5.60
N HIS A 214 0.21 -9.40 -5.83
CA HIS A 214 -0.69 -9.22 -6.97
C HIS A 214 0.08 -8.49 -8.07
N HIS A 215 0.16 -9.07 -9.26
CA HIS A 215 1.05 -8.56 -10.31
C HIS A 215 0.41 -7.55 -11.27
N GLU A 216 -0.91 -7.37 -11.20
CA GLU A 216 -1.60 -6.36 -11.99
C GLU A 216 -1.34 -4.97 -11.42
N VAL A 217 -1.06 -4.01 -12.31
CA VAL A 217 -0.89 -2.61 -11.92
C VAL A 217 -2.26 -2.01 -11.63
N LEU A 218 -2.51 -1.68 -10.38
CA LEU A 218 -3.78 -1.09 -9.92
C LEU A 218 -3.60 0.27 -9.23
N ALA A 219 -2.39 0.83 -9.26
CA ALA A 219 -2.13 2.18 -8.81
C ALA A 219 -0.95 2.77 -9.60
N PHE A 220 -1.01 4.07 -9.85
CA PHE A 220 0.01 4.81 -10.59
C PHE A 220 0.48 6.01 -9.79
N GLY A 221 1.79 6.20 -9.73
CA GLY A 221 2.44 7.29 -9.01
C GLY A 221 3.21 8.24 -9.90
N ILE A 222 3.97 9.12 -9.23
CA ILE A 222 4.94 10.03 -9.84
C ILE A 222 6.35 9.48 -9.54
N ALA A 223 7.21 9.34 -10.58
CA ALA A 223 8.61 8.92 -10.43
C ALA A 223 9.51 10.08 -10.00
#